data_d7ab99f7666a4123ca25608cd1467390
#
_entry.id   d7ab99f7666a4123ca25608cd1467390
#
_cell.length_a   1.000
_cell.length_b   1.000
_cell.length_c   1.000
_cell.angle_alpha   90.00
_cell.angle_beta   90.00
_cell.angle_gamma   90.00
#
_symmetry.space_group_name_H-M   'P 1'
#
loop_
_entity.id
_entity.type
_entity.pdbx_description
1 polymer ?
#
loop_
_entity_poly.entity_id
_entity_poly.type
_entity_poly.pdbx_seq_one_letter_code
_entity_poly.pdbx_strand_id
1 'polypeptide(L)'
;ISAGYSHEPQAQLPFEHPQASGTVEGHAHLGWESRYFSEGRDALDGDSLFAGSFEMGWQHVAGGVWYGYSPDQSYDELQITLALTHSIGDFSFYGGYTHLRFPFDDAHDNEVGAGVEWSGLPMEFKVAADAYYSFDATGLFAEISLAREIPITEQLAANLSGVFGVNQGYVSDGHDGANHFALRLGLEYAVSDSVSIIAQTAYSWGLERDRSLPGDDLLTDFLYGGLGLQWSF
;
A
#
# COMPACT_ATOMS: atom_id res chain seq x y z
N ILE A 1 1.38 21.58 14.53
CA ILE A 1 2.44 20.62 14.13
C ILE A 1 1.72 19.69 13.18
N SER A 2 1.80 19.95 11.87
CA SER A 2 1.28 19.03 10.86
C SER A 2 2.38 17.98 10.63
N ALA A 3 2.26 16.83 11.25
CA ALA A 3 2.96 15.65 10.79
C ALA A 3 2.30 15.29 9.44
N GLY A 4 3.05 15.39 8.36
CA GLY A 4 2.62 14.90 7.05
C GLY A 4 2.55 13.38 7.14
N TYR A 5 1.40 12.85 7.47
CA TYR A 5 1.15 11.41 7.39
C TYR A 5 0.68 11.10 5.98
N SER A 6 1.45 10.33 5.31
CA SER A 6 1.15 9.83 3.99
C SER A 6 0.99 8.33 4.05
N HIS A 7 0.02 7.84 3.32
CA HIS A 7 -0.34 6.43 3.30
C HIS A 7 0.48 5.67 2.26
N GLU A 8 0.99 4.52 2.67
CA GLU A 8 1.54 3.56 1.72
C GLU A 8 0.38 2.92 0.94
N PRO A 9 0.31 3.05 -0.39
CA PRO A 9 -0.35 2.01 -1.14
C PRO A 9 0.44 0.74 -0.83
N GLN A 10 -0.21 -0.24 -0.20
CA GLN A 10 0.40 -1.57 -0.10
C GLN A 10 1.02 -1.88 -1.46
N ALA A 11 2.24 -2.41 -1.52
CA ALA A 11 2.96 -2.73 -2.76
C ALA A 11 2.30 -3.86 -3.56
N GLN A 12 1.02 -3.77 -3.68
CA GLN A 12 0.19 -4.33 -4.71
C GLN A 12 -0.16 -3.13 -5.57
N LEU A 13 0.19 -3.16 -6.83
CA LEU A 13 -0.48 -2.30 -7.81
C LEU A 13 -1.94 -2.24 -7.36
N PRO A 14 -2.50 -1.07 -7.06
CA PRO A 14 -3.82 -0.96 -6.44
C PRO A 14 -4.92 -1.63 -7.26
N PHE A 15 -4.56 -2.20 -8.38
CA PHE A 15 -5.45 -2.87 -9.30
C PHE A 15 -4.79 -4.13 -9.84
N GLU A 16 -5.31 -5.31 -9.50
CA GLU A 16 -5.13 -6.46 -10.37
C GLU A 16 -5.56 -6.00 -11.77
N HIS A 17 -4.64 -6.09 -12.73
CA HIS A 17 -4.82 -5.49 -14.06
C HIS A 17 -6.17 -5.86 -14.64
N PRO A 18 -7.09 -4.92 -14.90
CA PRO A 18 -8.27 -5.23 -15.66
C PRO A 18 -7.79 -5.77 -17.00
N GLN A 19 -8.00 -7.04 -17.22
CA GLN A 19 -7.76 -7.63 -18.53
C GLN A 19 -8.64 -6.86 -19.51
N ALA A 20 -8.17 -6.68 -20.75
CA ALA A 20 -8.88 -5.91 -21.79
C ALA A 20 -10.24 -6.53 -22.21
N SER A 21 -10.98 -7.06 -21.25
CA SER A 21 -12.21 -7.85 -21.44
C SER A 21 -13.46 -7.00 -21.65
N GLY A 22 -13.40 -5.70 -21.51
CA GLY A 22 -14.59 -4.83 -21.63
C GLY A 22 -15.63 -5.00 -20.49
N THR A 23 -15.36 -5.86 -19.51
CA THR A 23 -16.13 -5.99 -18.26
C THR A 23 -15.59 -5.05 -17.21
N VAL A 24 -16.46 -4.60 -16.32
CA VAL A 24 -16.04 -3.92 -15.09
C VAL A 24 -15.68 -5.00 -14.09
N GLU A 25 -14.52 -4.91 -13.52
CA GLU A 25 -14.04 -5.78 -12.45
C GLU A 25 -13.76 -4.91 -11.24
N GLY A 26 -13.94 -5.45 -10.03
CA GLY A 26 -13.68 -4.68 -8.84
C GLY A 26 -13.64 -5.53 -7.59
N HIS A 27 -13.18 -4.91 -6.52
CA HIS A 27 -13.20 -5.54 -5.20
C HIS A 27 -13.48 -4.52 -4.10
N ALA A 28 -14.00 -5.03 -3.01
CA ALA A 28 -14.14 -4.32 -1.77
C ALA A 28 -13.36 -5.07 -0.69
N HIS A 29 -12.68 -4.35 0.18
CA HIS A 29 -11.95 -4.90 1.30
C HIS A 29 -12.39 -4.22 2.60
N LEU A 30 -12.44 -4.99 3.69
CA LEU A 30 -12.57 -4.51 5.06
C LEU A 30 -11.53 -5.22 5.91
N GLY A 31 -10.76 -4.48 6.68
CA GLY A 31 -9.68 -5.04 7.47
C GLY A 31 -9.43 -4.32 8.78
N TRP A 32 -8.67 -5.00 9.62
CA TRP A 32 -8.09 -4.51 10.86
C TRP A 32 -6.61 -4.82 10.87
N GLU A 33 -5.81 -3.85 11.28
CA GLU A 33 -4.37 -3.95 11.43
C GLU A 33 -3.97 -3.60 12.87
N SER A 34 -3.04 -4.36 13.43
CA SER A 34 -2.55 -4.14 14.79
C SER A 34 -1.69 -2.90 14.93
N ARG A 35 -1.19 -2.36 13.83
CA ARG A 35 -0.43 -1.11 13.68
C ARG A 35 -0.65 -0.56 12.29
N TYR A 36 -0.53 0.74 12.14
CA TYR A 36 -0.60 1.38 10.83
C TYR A 36 0.79 1.57 10.25
N PHE A 37 1.12 0.75 9.26
CA PHE A 37 2.37 0.88 8.51
C PHE A 37 2.21 1.92 7.41
N SER A 38 3.02 2.97 7.43
CA SER A 38 3.05 4.04 6.41
C SER A 38 4.49 4.51 6.20
N GLU A 39 4.98 4.46 4.96
CA GLU A 39 6.37 4.78 4.56
C GLU A 39 7.43 4.24 5.54
N GLY A 40 7.30 2.97 5.90
CA GLY A 40 8.21 2.30 6.83
C GLY A 40 8.02 2.67 8.31
N ARG A 41 7.07 3.53 8.64
CA ARG A 41 6.79 4.03 9.98
C ARG A 41 5.60 3.32 10.61
N ASP A 42 5.62 3.21 11.94
CA ASP A 42 4.44 2.91 12.74
C ASP A 42 3.64 4.21 12.96
N ALA A 43 2.84 4.59 11.98
CA ALA A 43 2.26 5.92 11.89
C ALA A 43 1.30 6.28 13.04
N LEU A 44 0.80 5.27 13.77
CA LEU A 44 -0.06 5.44 14.94
C LEU A 44 0.62 5.06 16.27
N ASP A 45 1.96 4.93 16.28
CA ASP A 45 2.77 4.66 17.50
C ASP A 45 2.26 3.45 18.31
N GLY A 46 1.90 2.38 17.63
CA GLY A 46 1.45 1.11 18.23
C GLY A 46 -0.06 0.92 18.27
N ASP A 47 -0.84 1.90 17.88
CA ASP A 47 -2.30 1.79 17.86
C ASP A 47 -2.80 1.13 16.56
N SER A 48 -4.00 0.56 16.66
CA SER A 48 -4.61 -0.21 15.58
C SER A 48 -5.36 0.66 14.57
N LEU A 49 -5.52 0.12 13.35
CA LEU A 49 -6.28 0.73 12.28
C LEU A 49 -7.40 -0.20 11.80
N PHE A 50 -8.59 0.32 11.62
CA PHE A 50 -9.63 -0.29 10.79
C PHE A 50 -9.66 0.40 9.44
N ALA A 51 -9.68 -0.37 8.37
CA ALA A 51 -9.70 0.20 7.03
C ALA A 51 -10.71 -0.52 6.14
N GLY A 52 -11.21 0.22 5.16
CA GLY A 52 -12.03 -0.32 4.10
C GLY A 52 -11.68 0.31 2.76
N SER A 53 -11.70 -0.47 1.70
CA SER A 53 -11.52 0.01 0.33
C SER A 53 -12.60 -0.51 -0.60
N PHE A 54 -12.80 0.25 -1.66
CA PHE A 54 -13.61 -0.14 -2.80
C PHE A 54 -12.87 0.31 -4.07
N GLU A 55 -12.62 -0.63 -4.96
CA GLU A 55 -11.88 -0.39 -6.17
C GLU A 55 -12.59 -0.99 -7.36
N MET A 56 -12.48 -0.33 -8.50
CA MET A 56 -13.04 -0.82 -9.77
C MET A 56 -12.15 -0.43 -10.94
N GLY A 57 -12.11 -1.30 -11.93
CA GLY A 57 -11.39 -1.09 -13.17
C GLY A 57 -12.25 -1.39 -14.40
N TRP A 58 -11.97 -0.65 -15.46
CA TRP A 58 -12.54 -0.87 -16.79
C TRP A 58 -11.51 -0.54 -17.85
N GLN A 59 -11.12 -1.56 -18.64
CA GLN A 59 -10.08 -1.46 -19.67
C GLN A 59 -8.74 -0.93 -19.10
N HIS A 60 -8.45 0.34 -19.33
CA HIS A 60 -7.21 1.01 -18.93
C HIS A 60 -7.40 2.03 -17.82
N VAL A 61 -8.62 2.15 -17.30
CA VAL A 61 -8.95 3.12 -16.25
C VAL A 61 -9.30 2.35 -14.98
N ALA A 62 -8.73 2.76 -13.87
CA ALA A 62 -9.05 2.23 -12.57
C ALA A 62 -9.29 3.38 -11.58
N GLY A 63 -10.14 3.16 -10.61
CA GLY A 63 -10.41 4.13 -9.56
C GLY A 63 -10.80 3.44 -8.28
N GLY A 64 -10.52 4.10 -7.16
CA GLY A 64 -10.78 3.54 -5.85
C GLY A 64 -11.00 4.59 -4.79
N VAL A 65 -11.55 4.12 -3.68
CA VAL A 65 -11.68 4.86 -2.44
C VAL A 65 -11.16 3.97 -1.32
N TRP A 66 -10.32 4.50 -0.47
CA TRP A 66 -9.87 3.88 0.76
C TRP A 66 -10.19 4.79 1.94
N TYR A 67 -10.58 4.22 3.08
CA TYR A 67 -10.82 4.94 4.31
C TYR A 67 -10.24 4.15 5.48
N GLY A 68 -9.38 4.79 6.27
CA GLY A 68 -8.80 4.27 7.49
C GLY A 68 -9.26 5.07 8.71
N TYR A 69 -9.42 4.38 9.82
CA TYR A 69 -9.84 4.96 11.10
C TYR A 69 -9.16 4.23 12.26
N SER A 70 -8.58 4.99 13.20
CA SER A 70 -8.10 4.43 14.46
C SER A 70 -9.11 4.70 15.58
N PRO A 71 -9.55 3.67 16.32
CA PRO A 71 -10.42 3.86 17.49
C PRO A 71 -9.67 4.40 18.70
N ASP A 72 -8.35 4.21 18.73
CA ASP A 72 -7.49 4.50 19.89
C ASP A 72 -6.92 5.92 19.86
N GLN A 73 -6.91 6.53 18.66
CA GLN A 73 -6.48 7.92 18.43
C GLN A 73 -7.52 8.70 17.64
N SER A 74 -7.45 10.04 17.70
CA SER A 74 -8.21 10.91 16.79
C SER A 74 -7.55 10.93 15.42
N TYR A 75 -7.70 9.83 14.68
CA TYR A 75 -7.14 9.65 13.35
C TYR A 75 -8.17 9.07 12.40
N ASP A 76 -8.32 9.71 11.27
CA ASP A 76 -8.96 9.14 10.08
C ASP A 76 -8.35 9.71 8.80
N GLU A 77 -8.39 8.89 7.75
CA GLU A 77 -7.83 9.21 6.45
C GLU A 77 -8.76 8.68 5.36
N LEU A 78 -9.03 9.52 4.36
CA LEU A 78 -9.76 9.18 3.15
C LEU A 78 -8.86 9.39 1.94
N GLN A 79 -8.76 8.38 1.09
CA GLN A 79 -8.07 8.47 -0.19
C GLN A 79 -9.05 8.22 -1.33
N ILE A 80 -8.92 9.03 -2.39
CA ILE A 80 -9.64 8.85 -3.65
C ILE A 80 -8.61 8.81 -4.76
N THR A 81 -8.53 7.67 -5.45
CA THR A 81 -7.51 7.41 -6.47
C THR A 81 -8.14 7.25 -7.85
N LEU A 82 -7.49 7.78 -8.87
CA LEU A 82 -7.76 7.53 -10.28
C LEU A 82 -6.45 7.18 -10.99
N ALA A 83 -6.42 6.07 -11.71
CA ALA A 83 -5.23 5.60 -12.41
C ALA A 83 -5.52 5.18 -13.85
N LEU A 84 -4.49 5.29 -14.69
CA LEU A 84 -4.42 4.67 -16.00
C LEU A 84 -3.45 3.50 -15.92
N THR A 85 -3.85 2.36 -16.47
CA THR A 85 -3.07 1.12 -16.49
C THR A 85 -2.81 0.65 -17.91
N HIS A 86 -1.66 0.04 -18.15
CA HIS A 86 -1.33 -0.54 -19.45
C HIS A 86 -0.36 -1.70 -19.30
N SER A 87 -0.62 -2.82 -20.00
CA SER A 87 0.25 -4.02 -19.98
C SER A 87 0.83 -4.31 -21.35
N ILE A 88 2.12 -4.66 -21.39
CA ILE A 88 2.86 -5.04 -22.60
C ILE A 88 3.71 -6.27 -22.26
N GLY A 89 3.31 -7.44 -22.76
CA GLY A 89 3.96 -8.72 -22.41
C GLY A 89 3.86 -8.96 -20.91
N ASP A 90 4.99 -9.19 -20.26
CA ASP A 90 5.08 -9.44 -18.81
C ASP A 90 5.23 -8.16 -18.00
N PHE A 91 5.16 -6.99 -18.62
CA PHE A 91 5.22 -5.70 -17.95
C PHE A 91 3.85 -5.08 -17.82
N SER A 92 3.59 -4.52 -16.65
CA SER A 92 2.40 -3.74 -16.35
C SER A 92 2.81 -2.38 -15.80
N PHE A 93 2.19 -1.33 -16.29
CA PHE A 93 2.49 0.06 -15.95
C PHE A 93 1.23 0.72 -15.42
N TYR A 94 1.38 1.61 -14.48
CA TYR A 94 0.32 2.54 -14.09
C TYR A 94 0.86 3.95 -13.91
N GLY A 95 -0.04 4.91 -14.03
CA GLY A 95 0.16 6.29 -13.59
C GLY A 95 -1.15 6.83 -13.05
N GLY A 96 -1.11 7.50 -11.91
CA GLY A 96 -2.33 7.88 -11.22
C GLY A 96 -2.20 9.17 -10.43
N TYR A 97 -3.34 9.58 -9.92
CA TYR A 97 -3.51 10.71 -9.01
C TYR A 97 -4.31 10.23 -7.81
N THR A 98 -3.90 10.63 -6.61
CA THR A 98 -4.59 10.38 -5.35
C THR A 98 -4.85 11.69 -4.63
N HIS A 99 -6.09 11.87 -4.17
CA HIS A 99 -6.46 12.93 -3.24
C HIS A 99 -6.59 12.31 -1.85
N LEU A 100 -5.79 12.80 -0.90
CA LEU A 100 -5.80 12.41 0.49
C LEU A 100 -6.50 13.48 1.32
N ARG A 101 -7.29 13.06 2.28
CA ARG A 101 -7.94 13.93 3.24
C ARG A 101 -7.84 13.34 4.64
N PHE A 102 -7.49 14.16 5.61
CA PHE A 102 -7.41 13.86 7.04
C PHE A 102 -8.47 14.67 7.78
N PRO A 103 -9.71 14.15 7.90
CA PRO A 103 -10.85 14.91 8.42
C PRO A 103 -10.65 15.41 9.86
N PHE A 104 -10.00 14.64 10.74
CA PHE A 104 -9.71 15.09 12.11
C PHE A 104 -8.81 16.31 12.17
N ASP A 105 -7.82 16.38 11.28
CA ASP A 105 -6.84 17.47 11.26
C ASP A 105 -7.24 18.62 10.32
N ASP A 106 -8.37 18.48 9.59
CA ASP A 106 -8.79 19.37 8.49
C ASP A 106 -7.67 19.60 7.47
N ALA A 107 -6.85 18.56 7.23
CA ALA A 107 -5.73 18.58 6.32
C ALA A 107 -6.05 17.77 5.05
N HIS A 108 -5.28 18.01 4.00
CA HIS A 108 -5.36 17.26 2.74
C HIS A 108 -4.01 17.28 2.03
N ASP A 109 -3.80 16.31 1.16
CA ASP A 109 -2.68 16.29 0.20
C ASP A 109 -3.18 15.82 -1.17
N ASN A 110 -2.36 16.06 -2.17
CA ASN A 110 -2.58 15.61 -3.54
C ASN A 110 -1.29 14.98 -4.05
N GLU A 111 -1.41 13.81 -4.64
CA GLU A 111 -0.26 13.04 -5.10
C GLU A 111 -0.41 12.62 -6.55
N VAL A 112 0.72 12.48 -7.21
CA VAL A 112 0.82 11.77 -8.48
C VAL A 112 1.81 10.64 -8.32
N GLY A 113 1.42 9.47 -8.83
CA GLY A 113 2.24 8.26 -8.72
C GLY A 113 2.36 7.56 -10.06
N ALA A 114 3.41 6.75 -10.18
CA ALA A 114 3.60 5.86 -11.31
C ALA A 114 4.37 4.62 -10.84
N GLY A 115 4.11 3.49 -11.50
CA GLY A 115 4.82 2.26 -11.20
C GLY A 115 4.88 1.31 -12.39
N VAL A 116 5.73 0.30 -12.22
CA VAL A 116 5.91 -0.79 -13.16
C VAL A 116 6.04 -2.11 -12.41
N GLU A 117 5.35 -3.13 -12.87
CA GLU A 117 5.52 -4.51 -12.43
C GLU A 117 6.06 -5.35 -13.58
N TRP A 118 6.97 -6.28 -13.28
CA TRP A 118 7.45 -7.32 -14.19
C TRP A 118 7.19 -8.70 -13.59
N SER A 119 6.35 -9.48 -14.27
CA SER A 119 5.94 -10.85 -13.89
C SER A 119 6.66 -11.96 -14.67
N GLY A 120 7.62 -11.63 -15.53
CA GLY A 120 8.37 -12.59 -16.35
C GLY A 120 9.52 -13.32 -15.64
N LEU A 121 9.62 -13.24 -14.31
CA LEU A 121 10.67 -13.90 -13.54
C LEU A 121 10.41 -15.42 -13.38
N PRO A 122 11.48 -16.25 -13.31
CA PRO A 122 11.34 -17.65 -12.97
C PRO A 122 10.63 -17.84 -11.62
N MET A 123 9.97 -18.98 -11.44
CA MET A 123 9.27 -19.37 -10.21
C MET A 123 8.13 -18.42 -9.84
N GLU A 124 7.54 -17.73 -10.80
CA GLU A 124 6.40 -16.81 -10.59
C GLU A 124 6.71 -15.63 -9.65
N PHE A 125 7.97 -15.24 -9.53
CA PHE A 125 8.31 -14.01 -8.85
C PHE A 125 7.87 -12.81 -9.68
N LYS A 126 7.43 -11.76 -8.98
CA LYS A 126 7.13 -10.45 -9.54
C LYS A 126 8.03 -9.41 -8.91
N VAL A 127 8.53 -8.48 -9.70
CA VAL A 127 9.26 -7.29 -9.21
C VAL A 127 8.43 -6.07 -9.58
N ALA A 128 8.19 -5.20 -8.62
CA ALA A 128 7.58 -3.90 -8.88
C ALA A 128 8.48 -2.76 -8.42
N ALA A 129 8.34 -1.62 -9.07
CA ALA A 129 8.94 -0.36 -8.66
C ALA A 129 7.89 0.73 -8.78
N ASP A 130 7.70 1.47 -7.71
CA ASP A 130 6.68 2.49 -7.54
C ASP A 130 7.32 3.79 -7.06
N ALA A 131 6.76 4.92 -7.48
CA ALA A 131 7.16 6.22 -6.99
C ALA A 131 5.94 7.15 -6.97
N TYR A 132 5.82 7.94 -5.92
CA TYR A 132 4.78 8.94 -5.78
C TYR A 132 5.34 10.26 -5.22
N TYR A 133 4.78 11.35 -5.68
CA TYR A 133 5.16 12.70 -5.33
C TYR A 133 4.00 13.41 -4.65
N SER A 134 4.21 13.86 -3.41
CA SER A 134 3.30 14.70 -2.66
C SER A 134 3.49 16.16 -3.05
N PHE A 135 2.40 16.85 -3.38
CA PHE A 135 2.45 18.27 -3.67
C PHE A 135 2.50 19.12 -2.40
N ASP A 136 1.99 18.63 -1.29
CA ASP A 136 2.01 19.34 -0.01
C ASP A 136 3.40 19.24 0.64
N ALA A 137 3.94 18.04 0.76
CA ALA A 137 5.30 17.81 1.25
C ALA A 137 6.38 18.31 0.26
N THR A 138 6.06 18.43 -1.04
CA THR A 138 7.00 18.71 -2.13
C THR A 138 8.13 17.67 -2.22
N GLY A 139 7.81 16.42 -1.95
CA GLY A 139 8.74 15.32 -1.84
C GLY A 139 8.31 14.06 -2.60
N LEU A 140 9.27 13.17 -2.82
CA LEU A 140 9.12 11.92 -3.52
C LEU A 140 9.34 10.74 -2.55
N PHE A 141 8.50 9.73 -2.63
CA PHE A 141 8.76 8.41 -2.05
C PHE A 141 8.84 7.38 -3.18
N ALA A 142 9.75 6.42 -3.04
CA ALA A 142 9.90 5.35 -4.02
C ALA A 142 10.12 4.01 -3.32
N GLU A 143 9.56 2.96 -3.92
CA GLU A 143 9.71 1.59 -3.43
C GLU A 143 10.10 0.64 -4.55
N ILE A 144 10.81 -0.41 -4.17
CA ILE A 144 11.01 -1.60 -4.99
C ILE A 144 10.58 -2.82 -4.19
N SER A 145 9.83 -3.70 -4.81
CA SER A 145 9.35 -4.92 -4.17
C SER A 145 9.69 -6.16 -4.99
N LEU A 146 9.85 -7.28 -4.28
CA LEU A 146 9.90 -8.62 -4.83
C LEU A 146 8.82 -9.44 -4.14
N ALA A 147 7.90 -10.02 -4.92
CA ALA A 147 6.79 -10.76 -4.38
C ALA A 147 6.63 -12.12 -5.06
N ARG A 148 6.00 -13.06 -4.36
CA ARG A 148 5.60 -14.35 -4.90
C ARG A 148 4.34 -14.86 -4.21
N GLU A 149 3.39 -15.30 -5.04
CA GLU A 149 2.26 -16.10 -4.59
C GLU A 149 2.62 -17.59 -4.62
N ILE A 150 2.23 -18.33 -3.59
CA ILE A 150 2.48 -19.76 -3.43
C ILE A 150 1.13 -20.44 -3.19
N PRO A 151 0.54 -21.09 -4.19
CA PRO A 151 -0.68 -21.86 -3.98
C PRO A 151 -0.39 -23.06 -3.09
N ILE A 152 -1.09 -23.16 -1.95
CA ILE A 152 -0.95 -24.26 -0.98
C ILE A 152 -2.02 -25.33 -1.24
N THR A 153 -3.25 -24.90 -1.48
CA THR A 153 -4.38 -25.71 -1.90
C THR A 153 -5.19 -24.96 -2.96
N GLU A 154 -6.30 -25.56 -3.45
CA GLU A 154 -7.23 -24.86 -4.35
C GLU A 154 -7.90 -23.63 -3.71
N GLN A 155 -7.93 -23.55 -2.39
CA GLN A 155 -8.58 -22.48 -1.63
C GLN A 155 -7.62 -21.63 -0.81
N LEU A 156 -6.36 -22.05 -0.65
CA LEU A 156 -5.40 -21.37 0.21
C LEU A 156 -4.14 -21.03 -0.56
N ALA A 157 -3.78 -19.78 -0.58
CA ALA A 157 -2.51 -19.25 -1.09
C ALA A 157 -1.73 -18.52 0.01
N ALA A 158 -0.41 -18.52 -0.10
CA ALA A 158 0.49 -17.69 0.69
C ALA A 158 1.15 -16.65 -0.21
N ASN A 159 1.21 -15.41 0.25
CA ASN A 159 1.87 -14.31 -0.41
C ASN A 159 3.11 -13.91 0.39
N LEU A 160 4.28 -13.97 -0.23
CA LEU A 160 5.54 -13.54 0.35
C LEU A 160 6.04 -12.32 -0.40
N SER A 161 6.42 -11.26 0.31
CA SER A 161 7.07 -10.12 -0.31
C SER A 161 8.16 -9.49 0.55
N GLY A 162 9.12 -8.86 -0.14
CA GLY A 162 10.11 -7.98 0.46
C GLY A 162 10.01 -6.62 -0.22
N VAL A 163 10.03 -5.55 0.56
CA VAL A 163 9.88 -4.17 0.07
C VAL A 163 11.04 -3.34 0.61
N PHE A 164 11.61 -2.49 -0.23
CA PHE A 164 12.63 -1.51 0.13
C PHE A 164 12.18 -0.13 -0.30
N GLY A 165 12.12 0.79 0.66
CA GLY A 165 11.64 2.15 0.46
C GLY A 165 12.74 3.20 0.57
N VAL A 166 12.59 4.28 -0.19
CA VAL A 166 13.47 5.45 -0.21
C VAL A 166 12.64 6.71 -0.05
N ASN A 167 12.97 7.53 0.95
CA ASN A 167 12.40 8.86 1.14
C ASN A 167 13.28 9.92 0.47
N GLN A 168 12.65 10.88 -0.19
CA GLN A 168 13.31 12.09 -0.71
C GLN A 168 12.39 13.29 -0.50
N GLY A 169 12.35 13.78 0.73
CA GLY A 169 11.53 14.91 1.15
C GLY A 169 10.03 14.62 1.27
N TYR A 170 9.57 13.40 1.02
CA TYR A 170 8.15 13.05 1.12
C TYR A 170 7.69 13.08 2.59
N VAL A 171 8.42 12.43 3.49
CA VAL A 171 8.33 12.72 4.91
C VAL A 171 9.26 13.89 5.17
N SER A 172 8.71 15.10 5.13
CA SER A 172 9.46 16.35 5.00
C SER A 172 10.33 16.70 6.20
N ASP A 173 10.05 16.15 7.37
CA ASP A 173 10.81 16.29 8.61
C ASP A 173 11.60 15.02 8.99
N GLY A 174 11.65 14.02 8.09
CA GLY A 174 12.47 12.82 8.16
C GLY A 174 13.76 12.96 7.34
N HIS A 175 14.63 11.95 7.42
CA HIS A 175 15.86 11.90 6.62
C HIS A 175 15.57 11.55 5.16
N ASP A 176 16.43 11.98 4.25
CA ASP A 176 16.47 11.54 2.86
C ASP A 176 17.36 10.31 2.72
N GLY A 177 16.98 9.35 1.86
CA GLY A 177 17.78 8.16 1.58
C GLY A 177 17.03 6.86 1.84
N ALA A 178 17.78 5.80 2.17
CA ALA A 178 17.22 4.48 2.45
C ALA A 178 16.33 4.52 3.69
N ASN A 179 15.03 4.30 3.49
CA ASN A 179 14.03 4.56 4.53
C ASN A 179 13.69 3.30 5.33
N HIS A 180 13.31 2.21 4.64
CA HIS A 180 12.96 0.98 5.32
C HIS A 180 13.20 -0.26 4.45
N PHE A 181 13.21 -1.41 5.12
CA PHE A 181 13.06 -2.72 4.49
C PHE A 181 11.97 -3.48 5.24
N ALA A 182 11.01 -4.08 4.53
CA ALA A 182 9.97 -4.88 5.15
C ALA A 182 9.89 -6.27 4.52
N LEU A 183 9.63 -7.29 5.36
CA LEU A 183 9.24 -8.63 4.92
C LEU A 183 7.81 -8.88 5.32
N ARG A 184 7.00 -9.36 4.39
CA ARG A 184 5.56 -9.60 4.56
C ARG A 184 5.20 -11.04 4.23
N LEU A 185 4.31 -11.61 5.00
CA LEU A 185 3.66 -12.89 4.77
C LEU A 185 2.15 -12.69 4.85
N GLY A 186 1.47 -12.95 3.75
CA GLY A 186 0.01 -13.00 3.64
C GLY A 186 -0.47 -14.45 3.51
N LEU A 187 -1.67 -14.72 3.99
CA LEU A 187 -2.44 -15.94 3.73
C LEU A 187 -3.82 -15.51 3.23
N GLU A 188 -4.21 -16.02 2.09
CA GLU A 188 -5.54 -15.82 1.53
C GLU A 188 -6.29 -17.13 1.46
N TYR A 189 -7.48 -17.17 2.06
CA TYR A 189 -8.37 -18.30 2.01
C TYR A 189 -9.67 -17.96 1.27
N ALA A 190 -9.87 -18.56 0.10
CA ALA A 190 -11.08 -18.41 -0.69
C ALA A 190 -12.24 -19.16 -0.02
N VAL A 191 -13.18 -18.40 0.53
CA VAL A 191 -14.43 -18.94 1.11
C VAL A 191 -15.42 -19.31 0.01
N SER A 192 -15.41 -18.56 -1.07
CA SER A 192 -16.19 -18.77 -2.31
C SER A 192 -15.45 -18.15 -3.50
N ASP A 193 -16.03 -18.25 -4.69
CA ASP A 193 -15.45 -17.62 -5.91
C ASP A 193 -15.32 -16.10 -5.84
N SER A 194 -16.02 -15.47 -4.90
CA SER A 194 -16.04 -14.00 -4.76
C SER A 194 -15.67 -13.50 -3.37
N VAL A 195 -15.39 -14.36 -2.41
CA VAL A 195 -15.10 -13.93 -1.03
C VAL A 195 -13.85 -14.64 -0.51
N SER A 196 -12.89 -13.87 -0.05
CA SER A 196 -11.67 -14.34 0.60
C SER A 196 -11.52 -13.78 2.01
N ILE A 197 -10.93 -14.57 2.90
CA ILE A 197 -10.39 -14.12 4.18
C ILE A 197 -8.90 -13.94 4.02
N ILE A 198 -8.40 -12.79 4.45
CA ILE A 198 -6.98 -12.43 4.37
C ILE A 198 -6.43 -12.32 5.79
N ALA A 199 -5.29 -12.96 6.04
CA ALA A 199 -4.49 -12.76 7.24
C ALA A 199 -3.07 -12.37 6.83
N GLN A 200 -2.49 -11.37 7.48
CA GLN A 200 -1.15 -10.91 7.17
C GLN A 200 -0.31 -10.66 8.41
N THR A 201 1.01 -10.79 8.25
CA THR A 201 2.00 -10.33 9.22
C THR A 201 3.22 -9.82 8.48
N ALA A 202 3.87 -8.82 9.05
CA ALA A 202 5.07 -8.26 8.48
C ALA A 202 6.00 -7.73 9.57
N TYR A 203 7.28 -7.67 9.24
CA TYR A 203 8.28 -7.02 10.05
C TYR A 203 8.98 -5.94 9.23
N SER A 204 8.99 -4.71 9.74
CA SER A 204 9.68 -3.57 9.13
C SER A 204 10.93 -3.23 9.92
N TRP A 205 12.02 -2.95 9.22
CA TRP A 205 13.25 -2.38 9.73
C TRP A 205 13.38 -0.94 9.25
N GLY A 206 13.47 0.02 10.16
CA GLY A 206 13.83 1.40 9.85
C GLY A 206 15.31 1.49 9.50
N LEU A 207 15.64 2.08 8.36
CA LEU A 207 17.00 2.23 7.87
C LEU A 207 17.48 3.69 8.04
N GLU A 208 18.78 3.88 8.22
CA GLU A 208 19.42 5.21 8.26
C GLU A 208 18.75 6.26 9.17
N ARG A 209 17.96 5.82 10.15
CA ARG A 209 17.19 6.65 11.08
C ARG A 209 18.04 7.74 11.72
N ASP A 210 17.66 9.00 11.55
CA ASP A 210 18.25 10.15 12.24
C ASP A 210 17.36 10.62 13.40
N ARG A 211 17.74 10.26 14.63
CA ARG A 211 17.01 10.62 15.86
C ARG A 211 16.92 12.11 16.15
N SER A 212 17.60 12.95 15.38
CA SER A 212 17.48 14.40 15.49
C SER A 212 16.33 14.97 14.64
N LEU A 213 15.76 14.15 13.77
CA LEU A 213 14.66 14.50 12.88
C LEU A 213 13.33 13.95 13.40
N PRO A 214 12.31 14.80 13.66
CA PRO A 214 11.01 14.36 14.19
C PRO A 214 10.31 13.34 13.30
N GLY A 215 10.41 13.44 11.98
CA GLY A 215 9.82 12.50 11.03
C GLY A 215 10.39 11.10 11.10
N ASP A 216 11.54 10.91 11.77
CA ASP A 216 12.14 9.60 12.00
C ASP A 216 11.81 9.01 13.39
N ASP A 217 11.07 9.70 14.24
CA ASP A 217 10.74 9.16 15.56
C ASP A 217 9.94 7.86 15.45
N LEU A 218 9.03 7.77 14.47
CA LEU A 218 8.21 6.60 14.19
C LEU A 218 8.85 5.61 13.19
N LEU A 219 10.00 5.95 12.60
CA LEU A 219 10.78 5.04 11.75
C LEU A 219 11.57 4.07 12.63
N THR A 220 10.88 3.07 13.15
CA THR A 220 11.44 2.07 14.08
C THR A 220 11.33 0.67 13.50
N ASP A 221 11.97 -0.28 14.15
CA ASP A 221 11.76 -1.70 13.85
C ASP A 221 10.49 -2.18 14.56
N PHE A 222 9.54 -2.77 13.82
CA PHE A 222 8.32 -3.29 14.42
C PHE A 222 7.69 -4.45 13.65
N LEU A 223 6.96 -5.27 14.40
CA LEU A 223 6.12 -6.33 13.89
C LEU A 223 4.67 -5.84 13.86
N TYR A 224 3.96 -6.10 12.78
CA TYR A 224 2.53 -5.85 12.67
C TYR A 224 1.82 -7.00 11.97
N GLY A 225 0.49 -7.02 12.04
CA GLY A 225 -0.32 -8.00 11.36
C GLY A 225 -1.77 -7.55 11.29
N GLY A 226 -2.54 -8.20 10.44
CA GLY A 226 -3.92 -7.83 10.19
C GLY A 226 -4.77 -8.98 9.74
N LEU A 227 -6.07 -8.75 9.76
CA LEU A 227 -7.11 -9.66 9.26
C LEU A 227 -8.09 -8.85 8.41
N GLY A 228 -8.53 -9.44 7.31
CA GLY A 228 -9.47 -8.79 6.40
C GLY A 228 -10.41 -9.75 5.70
N LEU A 229 -11.42 -9.14 5.10
CA LEU A 229 -12.35 -9.77 4.17
C LEU A 229 -12.27 -9.05 2.85
N GLN A 230 -12.14 -9.79 1.76
CA GLN A 230 -12.19 -9.26 0.40
C GLN A 230 -13.39 -9.85 -0.34
N TRP A 231 -14.06 -9.01 -1.10
CA TRP A 231 -15.13 -9.40 -2.00
C TRP A 231 -14.82 -8.90 -3.41
N SER A 232 -14.72 -9.84 -4.37
CA SER A 232 -14.48 -9.58 -5.80
C SER A 232 -15.76 -9.74 -6.61
N PHE A 233 -15.99 -8.91 -7.64
CA PHE A 233 -17.20 -8.90 -8.47
C PHE A 233 -16.90 -8.48 -9.91
#